data_f2a8e59efc67dad34aa8c3e839fd8043
#
_entry.id   f2a8e59efc67dad34aa8c3e839fd8043
#
_cell.length_a   1.000
_cell.length_b   1.000
_cell.length_c   1.000
_cell.angle_alpha   90.00
_cell.angle_beta   90.00
_cell.angle_gamma   90.00
#
_symmetry.space_group_name_H-M   'P 1'
#
loop_
_entity.id
_entity.type
_entity.pdbx_description
1 polymer ?
#
loop_
_entity_poly.entity_id
_entity_poly.type
_entity_poly.pdbx_seq_one_letter_code
_entity_poly.pdbx_strand_id
1 'polypeptide(L)'
;IGTTATFYKNNFFNATTLSVGASAGDSTTMYGSENYAMLMAGIGNKTGYNFEFKDGKYILQPAMLLSYSFINTFDYRNAAGLKIESDPLHAIQLSPGLKLIMNAKNGWQHYLAIDMTWNILDKSRVTANDVRLPEMSIKPYVSYGAGVQRRFKDDKYTAFGQTMVHSGGRNGVSLTFGLRWKVGKE
;
A
#
# COMPACT_ATOMS: atom_id res chain seq x y z
N ILE A 1 -9.26 0.64 9.03
CA ILE A 1 -9.01 1.91 9.76
C ILE A 1 -7.53 2.00 10.05
N GLY A 2 -6.95 3.22 9.95
CA GLY A 2 -5.54 3.41 10.24
C GLY A 2 -5.24 4.83 10.70
N THR A 3 -4.08 5.00 11.31
CA THR A 3 -3.55 6.27 11.74
C THR A 3 -2.11 6.42 11.30
N THR A 4 -1.69 7.64 10.98
CA THR A 4 -0.33 7.95 10.57
C THR A 4 0.19 9.11 11.41
N ALA A 5 1.35 8.91 12.01
CA ALA A 5 2.13 9.98 12.65
C ALA A 5 3.30 10.34 11.74
N THR A 6 3.47 11.62 11.45
CA THR A 6 4.55 12.10 10.59
C THR A 6 5.41 13.12 11.34
N PHE A 7 6.70 12.90 11.31
CA PHE A 7 7.71 13.78 11.85
C PHE A 7 8.48 14.44 10.69
N TYR A 8 8.66 15.75 10.78
CA TYR A 8 9.46 16.54 9.84
C TYR A 8 10.57 17.29 10.59
N LYS A 9 11.78 17.25 10.05
CA LYS A 9 12.89 18.06 10.54
C LYS A 9 13.76 18.46 9.36
N ASN A 10 13.84 19.77 9.09
CA ASN A 10 14.43 20.28 7.85
C ASN A 10 13.76 19.59 6.64
N ASN A 11 14.55 19.02 5.73
CA ASN A 11 14.03 18.31 4.57
C ASN A 11 13.84 16.80 4.79
N PHE A 12 14.12 16.30 6.00
CA PHE A 12 13.89 14.91 6.38
C PHE A 12 12.45 14.69 6.83
N PHE A 13 11.88 13.56 6.48
CA PHE A 13 10.60 13.12 7.00
C PHE A 13 10.61 11.65 7.40
N ASN A 14 9.82 11.33 8.41
CA ASN A 14 9.53 9.97 8.84
C ASN A 14 8.03 9.86 9.13
N ALA A 15 7.36 8.91 8.50
CA ALA A 15 5.93 8.67 8.68
C ALA A 15 5.71 7.22 9.12
N THR A 16 5.10 7.04 10.27
CA THR A 16 4.72 5.73 10.79
C THR A 16 3.21 5.56 10.73
N THR A 17 2.75 4.51 10.08
CA THR A 17 1.34 4.17 9.91
C THR A 17 1.02 2.89 10.65
N LEU A 18 -0.07 2.89 11.40
CA LEU A 18 -0.69 1.70 11.99
C LEU A 18 -2.04 1.49 11.31
N SER A 19 -2.38 0.27 10.99
CA SER A 19 -3.66 -0.07 10.36
C SER A 19 -4.23 -1.38 10.88
N VAL A 20 -5.56 -1.45 10.95
CA VAL A 20 -6.31 -2.66 11.21
C VAL A 20 -7.50 -2.71 10.26
N GLY A 21 -7.90 -3.88 9.84
CA GLY A 21 -9.01 -4.08 8.93
C GLY A 21 -9.63 -5.45 9.06
N ALA A 22 -10.90 -5.54 8.70
CA ALA A 22 -11.60 -6.79 8.48
C ALA A 22 -12.21 -6.78 7.10
N SER A 23 -12.23 -7.91 6.44
CA SER A 23 -12.82 -8.08 5.11
C SER A 23 -13.59 -9.38 5.06
N ALA A 24 -14.69 -9.38 4.30
CA ALA A 24 -15.38 -10.58 3.87
C ALA A 24 -15.33 -10.61 2.35
N GLY A 25 -15.13 -11.77 1.78
CA GLY A 25 -15.09 -12.00 0.34
C GLY A 25 -15.96 -13.19 -0.02
N ASP A 26 -16.43 -13.18 -1.24
CA ASP A 26 -17.09 -14.30 -1.88
C ASP A 26 -16.32 -14.68 -3.15
N SER A 27 -16.29 -15.95 -3.43
CA SER A 27 -15.71 -16.49 -4.65
C SER A 27 -16.70 -17.45 -5.29
N THR A 28 -16.88 -17.36 -6.58
CA THR A 28 -17.74 -18.28 -7.34
C THR A 28 -16.87 -19.17 -8.21
N THR A 29 -16.96 -20.47 -7.99
CA THR A 29 -16.27 -21.50 -8.73
C THR A 29 -17.25 -22.35 -9.52
N MET A 30 -16.76 -23.30 -10.32
CA MET A 30 -17.61 -24.27 -11.00
C MET A 30 -18.42 -25.17 -10.04
N TYR A 31 -18.07 -25.23 -8.77
CA TYR A 31 -18.74 -26.01 -7.73
C TYR A 31 -19.74 -25.17 -6.91
N GLY A 32 -19.85 -23.87 -7.14
CA GLY A 32 -20.74 -22.94 -6.45
C GLY A 32 -20.01 -21.75 -5.82
N SER A 33 -20.71 -21.04 -4.94
CA SER A 33 -20.18 -19.87 -4.22
C SER A 33 -19.67 -20.25 -2.85
N GLU A 34 -18.57 -19.63 -2.44
CA GLU A 34 -17.95 -19.78 -1.12
C GLU A 34 -17.68 -18.42 -0.50
N ASN A 35 -17.85 -18.31 0.82
CA ASN A 35 -17.62 -17.08 1.57
C ASN A 35 -16.49 -17.28 2.56
N TYR A 36 -15.63 -16.30 2.68
CA TYR A 36 -14.55 -16.27 3.66
C TYR A 36 -14.44 -14.90 4.30
N ALA A 37 -13.90 -14.86 5.52
CA ALA A 37 -13.62 -13.64 6.23
C ALA A 37 -12.15 -13.59 6.64
N MET A 38 -11.59 -12.38 6.73
CA MET A 38 -10.21 -12.17 7.13
C MET A 38 -10.06 -10.95 8.04
N LEU A 39 -9.09 -11.03 8.93
CA LEU A 39 -8.64 -9.95 9.78
C LEU A 39 -7.22 -9.53 9.34
N MET A 40 -6.97 -8.23 9.32
CA MET A 40 -5.70 -7.67 8.89
C MET A 40 -5.20 -6.65 9.90
N ALA A 41 -3.91 -6.65 10.15
CA ALA A 41 -3.21 -5.61 10.90
C ALA A 41 -1.89 -5.29 10.22
N GLY A 42 -1.44 -4.04 10.33
CA GLY A 42 -0.19 -3.64 9.72
C GLY A 42 0.46 -2.44 10.38
N ILE A 43 1.78 -2.41 10.29
CA ILE A 43 2.61 -1.26 10.62
C ILE A 43 3.53 -0.97 9.44
N GLY A 44 3.63 0.31 9.07
CA GLY A 44 4.54 0.76 8.04
C GLY A 44 5.31 1.99 8.50
N ASN A 45 6.58 2.06 8.16
CA ASN A 45 7.41 3.23 8.37
C ASN A 45 8.02 3.68 7.04
N LYS A 46 7.74 4.92 6.66
CA LYS A 46 8.30 5.55 5.48
C LYS A 46 9.24 6.67 5.90
N THR A 47 10.50 6.54 5.51
CA THR A 47 11.56 7.52 5.78
C THR A 47 12.08 8.07 4.47
N GLY A 48 12.34 9.37 4.40
CA GLY A 48 12.86 9.98 3.19
C GLY A 48 13.42 11.39 3.41
N TYR A 49 13.93 11.94 2.33
CA TYR A 49 14.53 13.27 2.31
C TYR A 49 14.06 14.04 1.06
N ASN A 50 13.83 15.35 1.20
CA ASN A 50 13.42 16.24 0.12
C ASN A 50 14.62 17.07 -0.36
N PHE A 51 15.13 16.79 -1.55
CA PHE A 51 16.11 17.64 -2.20
C PHE A 51 15.37 18.68 -3.04
N GLU A 52 15.41 19.93 -2.60
CA GLU A 52 14.72 21.03 -3.26
C GLU A 52 15.61 21.73 -4.27
N PHE A 53 15.07 22.03 -5.45
CA PHE A 53 15.74 22.74 -6.54
C PHE A 53 14.86 23.89 -7.04
N LYS A 54 15.51 24.95 -7.52
CA LYS A 54 14.85 26.15 -8.07
C LYS A 54 13.80 26.72 -7.10
N ASP A 55 14.23 27.02 -5.88
CA ASP A 55 13.38 27.59 -4.83
C ASP A 55 12.12 26.75 -4.53
N GLY A 56 12.30 25.44 -4.45
CA GLY A 56 11.23 24.49 -4.15
C GLY A 56 10.27 24.18 -5.31
N LYS A 57 10.57 24.69 -6.53
CA LYS A 57 9.76 24.35 -7.72
C LYS A 57 9.83 22.85 -8.07
N TYR A 58 10.98 22.23 -7.86
CA TYR A 58 11.21 20.80 -8.07
C TYR A 58 11.74 20.20 -6.77
N ILE A 59 11.23 19.03 -6.41
CA ILE A 59 11.68 18.27 -5.24
C ILE A 59 11.98 16.85 -5.70
N LEU A 60 13.21 16.40 -5.49
CA LEU A 60 13.58 15.00 -5.63
C LEU A 60 13.50 14.35 -4.25
N GLN A 61 12.67 13.34 -4.12
CA GLN A 61 12.35 12.70 -2.85
C GLN A 61 12.70 11.21 -2.90
N PRO A 62 13.95 10.82 -2.58
CA PRO A 62 14.23 9.44 -2.22
C PRO A 62 13.53 9.08 -0.91
N ALA A 63 12.97 7.89 -0.85
CA ALA A 63 12.31 7.38 0.34
C ALA A 63 12.42 5.86 0.40
N MET A 64 12.32 5.32 1.61
CA MET A 64 12.26 3.90 1.88
C MET A 64 11.04 3.60 2.75
N LEU A 65 10.25 2.63 2.34
CA LEU A 65 9.15 2.09 3.12
C LEU A 65 9.53 0.70 3.61
N LEU A 66 9.44 0.49 4.91
CA LEU A 66 9.45 -0.82 5.54
C LEU A 66 8.06 -1.06 6.12
N SER A 67 7.44 -2.18 5.78
CA SER A 67 6.12 -2.54 6.32
C SER A 67 6.08 -3.98 6.77
N TYR A 68 5.30 -4.21 7.82
CA TYR A 68 4.89 -5.51 8.29
C TYR A 68 3.38 -5.60 8.23
N SER A 69 2.88 -6.71 7.71
CA SER A 69 1.45 -7.01 7.63
C SER A 69 1.17 -8.39 8.20
N PHE A 70 0.12 -8.47 8.99
CA PHE A 70 -0.47 -9.69 9.51
C PHE A 70 -1.85 -9.86 8.87
N ILE A 71 -2.11 -11.04 8.30
CA ILE A 71 -3.41 -11.38 7.70
C ILE A 71 -3.80 -12.76 8.23
N ASN A 72 -4.96 -12.84 8.87
CA ASN A 72 -5.55 -14.08 9.34
C ASN A 72 -6.86 -14.31 8.57
N THR A 73 -6.89 -15.34 7.74
CA THR A 73 -8.10 -15.82 7.09
C THR A 73 -8.72 -16.87 7.98
N PHE A 74 -10.00 -16.70 8.38
CA PHE A 74 -10.71 -17.67 9.18
C PHE A 74 -11.01 -18.93 8.36
N ASP A 75 -10.99 -20.07 9.02
CA ASP A 75 -11.35 -21.33 8.38
C ASP A 75 -12.75 -21.27 7.77
N TYR A 76 -12.88 -21.84 6.58
CA TYR A 76 -14.16 -21.92 5.89
C TYR A 76 -14.32 -23.24 5.14
N ARG A 77 -15.54 -23.52 4.69
CA ARG A 77 -15.80 -24.61 3.75
C ARG A 77 -15.97 -24.04 2.36
N ASN A 78 -15.25 -24.61 1.40
CA ASN A 78 -15.43 -24.22 0.02
C ASN A 78 -16.71 -24.81 -0.58
N ALA A 79 -17.04 -24.39 -1.80
CA ALA A 79 -18.25 -24.85 -2.50
C ALA A 79 -18.29 -26.36 -2.79
N ALA A 80 -17.15 -27.04 -2.79
CA ALA A 80 -17.05 -28.50 -2.89
C ALA A 80 -17.15 -29.23 -1.53
N GLY A 81 -17.41 -28.49 -0.43
CA GLY A 81 -17.54 -29.04 0.92
C GLY A 81 -16.20 -29.30 1.65
N LEU A 82 -15.07 -29.00 1.04
CA LEU A 82 -13.75 -29.18 1.63
C LEU A 82 -13.50 -28.13 2.72
N LYS A 83 -12.96 -28.54 3.86
CA LYS A 83 -12.49 -27.62 4.89
C LYS A 83 -11.19 -26.96 4.42
N ILE A 84 -11.15 -25.62 4.40
CA ILE A 84 -9.99 -24.81 4.09
C ILE A 84 -9.49 -24.17 5.36
N GLU A 85 -8.26 -24.46 5.71
CA GLU A 85 -7.54 -23.91 6.86
C GLU A 85 -6.34 -23.11 6.36
N SER A 86 -6.20 -21.88 6.84
CA SER A 86 -5.09 -21.00 6.46
C SER A 86 -4.29 -20.62 7.70
N ASP A 87 -2.98 -20.87 7.66
CA ASP A 87 -2.10 -20.28 8.67
C ASP A 87 -2.08 -18.75 8.53
N PRO A 88 -1.97 -18.00 9.63
CA PRO A 88 -1.78 -16.56 9.56
C PRO A 88 -0.60 -16.18 8.67
N LEU A 89 -0.81 -15.25 7.74
CA LEU A 89 0.24 -14.73 6.89
C LEU A 89 0.94 -13.57 7.58
N HIS A 90 2.26 -13.68 7.68
CA HIS A 90 3.14 -12.61 8.13
C HIS A 90 3.95 -12.14 6.92
N ALA A 91 3.80 -10.88 6.53
CA ALA A 91 4.51 -10.30 5.40
C ALA A 91 5.38 -9.12 5.82
N ILE A 92 6.65 -9.15 5.43
CA ILE A 92 7.58 -8.02 5.57
C ILE A 92 7.97 -7.57 4.17
N GLN A 93 7.75 -6.28 3.90
CA GLN A 93 8.08 -5.66 2.62
C GLN A 93 9.03 -4.50 2.81
N LEU A 94 10.02 -4.41 1.94
CA LEU A 94 10.94 -3.29 1.81
C LEU A 94 10.73 -2.64 0.44
N SER A 95 10.47 -1.34 0.41
CA SER A 95 10.21 -0.61 -0.83
C SER A 95 10.99 0.71 -0.87
N PRO A 96 12.23 0.71 -1.38
CA PRO A 96 12.90 1.94 -1.76
C PRO A 96 12.22 2.55 -2.98
N GLY A 97 12.16 3.88 -3.00
CA GLY A 97 11.53 4.60 -4.09
C GLY A 97 12.12 5.99 -4.29
N LEU A 98 11.81 6.54 -5.43
CA LEU A 98 12.20 7.89 -5.84
C LEU A 98 10.98 8.60 -6.41
N LYS A 99 10.72 9.81 -5.93
CA LYS A 99 9.66 10.65 -6.44
C LYS A 99 10.23 11.98 -6.89
N LEU A 100 9.88 12.42 -8.10
CA LEU A 100 10.13 13.75 -8.61
C LEU A 100 8.83 14.55 -8.53
N ILE A 101 8.83 15.59 -7.72
CA ILE A 101 7.67 16.44 -7.47
C ILE A 101 7.89 17.79 -8.16
N MET A 102 6.87 18.28 -8.83
CA MET A 102 6.85 19.56 -9.52
C MET A 102 5.74 20.43 -8.95
N ASN A 103 6.12 21.49 -8.25
CA ASN A 103 5.20 22.46 -7.71
C ASN A 103 4.80 23.47 -8.80
N ALA A 104 3.54 23.50 -9.17
CA ALA A 104 3.00 24.45 -10.12
C ALA A 104 2.23 25.56 -9.37
N LYS A 105 1.85 26.61 -10.10
CA LYS A 105 1.02 27.71 -9.57
C LYS A 105 -0.35 27.21 -9.13
N ASN A 106 -1.03 28.00 -8.28
CA ASN A 106 -2.40 27.75 -7.82
C ASN A 106 -2.60 26.43 -7.03
N GLY A 107 -1.58 26.00 -6.27
CA GLY A 107 -1.67 24.83 -5.40
C GLY A 107 -1.65 23.47 -6.12
N TRP A 108 -1.35 23.44 -7.42
CA TRP A 108 -1.15 22.22 -8.17
C TRP A 108 0.25 21.66 -7.93
N GLN A 109 0.31 20.34 -7.76
CA GLN A 109 1.54 19.59 -7.62
C GLN A 109 1.45 18.32 -8.46
N HIS A 110 2.38 18.16 -9.40
CA HIS A 110 2.51 16.96 -10.22
C HIS A 110 3.68 16.13 -9.72
N TYR A 111 3.64 14.83 -9.89
CA TYR A 111 4.79 14.00 -9.55
C TYR A 111 4.91 12.77 -10.45
N LEU A 112 6.15 12.33 -10.61
CA LEU A 112 6.51 11.03 -11.14
C LEU A 112 7.09 10.20 -9.99
N ALA A 113 6.81 8.91 -9.97
CA ALA A 113 7.31 8.01 -8.94
C ALA A 113 7.77 6.70 -9.54
N ILE A 114 8.81 6.14 -8.94
CA ILE A 114 9.26 4.78 -9.17
C ILE A 114 9.61 4.16 -7.81
N ASP A 115 9.10 2.97 -7.56
CA ASP A 115 9.34 2.21 -6.34
C ASP A 115 9.66 0.76 -6.73
N MET A 116 10.56 0.12 -5.99
CA MET A 116 10.82 -1.31 -6.11
C MET A 116 10.43 -1.99 -4.80
N THR A 117 9.63 -3.05 -4.86
CA THR A 117 9.16 -3.77 -3.68
C THR A 117 9.77 -5.15 -3.61
N TRP A 118 10.40 -5.46 -2.48
CA TRP A 118 10.88 -6.79 -2.12
C TRP A 118 10.04 -7.34 -0.95
N ASN A 119 9.57 -8.56 -1.12
CA ASN A 119 8.93 -9.31 -0.06
C ASN A 119 10.00 -10.14 0.64
N ILE A 120 10.35 -9.77 1.88
CA ILE A 120 11.37 -10.45 2.69
C ILE A 120 10.76 -11.67 3.36
N LEU A 121 9.51 -11.55 3.79
CA LEU A 121 8.71 -12.62 4.38
C LEU A 121 7.29 -12.51 3.81
N ASP A 122 6.79 -13.56 3.15
CA ASP A 122 5.48 -13.53 2.48
C ASP A 122 4.91 -14.92 2.19
N LYS A 123 5.41 -15.97 2.87
CA LYS A 123 4.97 -17.33 2.59
C LYS A 123 3.59 -17.60 3.16
N SER A 124 2.64 -17.88 2.29
CA SER A 124 1.31 -18.34 2.66
C SER A 124 1.27 -19.87 2.76
N ARG A 125 0.54 -20.38 3.75
CA ARG A 125 0.29 -21.80 3.97
C ARG A 125 -1.20 -22.04 4.03
N VAL A 126 -1.69 -22.93 3.19
CA VAL A 126 -3.10 -23.29 3.11
C VAL A 126 -3.22 -24.80 3.11
N THR A 127 -4.15 -25.34 3.86
CA THR A 127 -4.47 -26.77 3.94
C THR A 127 -5.91 -26.98 3.52
N ALA A 128 -6.15 -27.95 2.67
CA ALA A 128 -7.47 -28.37 2.23
C ALA A 128 -7.70 -29.84 2.59
N ASN A 129 -8.61 -30.14 3.51
CA ASN A 129 -8.86 -31.49 4.03
C ASN A 129 -7.57 -32.24 4.37
N ASP A 130 -6.73 -31.68 5.24
CA ASP A 130 -5.42 -32.22 5.68
C ASP A 130 -4.36 -32.33 4.59
N VAL A 131 -4.64 -31.90 3.35
CA VAL A 131 -3.65 -31.83 2.26
C VAL A 131 -3.08 -30.43 2.19
N ARG A 132 -1.78 -30.31 2.45
CA ARG A 132 -1.05 -29.03 2.37
C ARG A 132 -0.85 -28.63 0.92
N LEU A 133 -1.30 -27.40 0.57
CA LEU A 133 -1.06 -26.81 -0.73
C LEU A 133 0.35 -26.23 -0.84
N PRO A 134 0.90 -26.07 -2.06
CA PRO A 134 2.18 -25.40 -2.29
C PRO A 134 2.21 -23.99 -1.72
N GLU A 135 3.33 -23.62 -1.08
CA GLU A 135 3.54 -22.25 -0.60
C GLU A 135 3.60 -21.26 -1.77
N MET A 136 2.92 -20.15 -1.64
CA MET A 136 2.98 -19.06 -2.61
C MET A 136 3.74 -17.88 -2.05
N SER A 137 4.56 -17.24 -2.88
CA SER A 137 5.27 -16.02 -2.56
C SER A 137 5.19 -15.03 -3.73
N ILE A 138 5.23 -13.74 -3.43
CA ILE A 138 5.24 -12.71 -4.46
C ILE A 138 6.69 -12.33 -4.77
N LYS A 139 7.11 -12.54 -6.01
CA LYS A 139 8.43 -12.11 -6.48
C LYS A 139 8.56 -10.58 -6.41
N PRO A 140 9.79 -10.05 -6.32
CA PRO A 140 10.02 -8.61 -6.39
C PRO A 140 9.39 -7.98 -7.63
N TYR A 141 8.88 -6.76 -7.48
CA TYR A 141 8.28 -6.01 -8.58
C TYR A 141 8.62 -4.52 -8.50
N VAL A 142 8.56 -3.86 -9.64
CA VAL A 142 8.73 -2.41 -9.78
C VAL A 142 7.38 -1.78 -10.02
N SER A 143 7.15 -0.63 -9.39
CA SER A 143 5.98 0.22 -9.63
C SER A 143 6.46 1.58 -10.11
N TYR A 144 5.91 2.08 -11.20
CA TYR A 144 6.22 3.41 -11.71
C TYR A 144 4.96 4.08 -12.23
N GLY A 145 4.93 5.40 -12.12
CA GLY A 145 3.74 6.13 -12.56
C GLY A 145 3.79 7.60 -12.26
N ALA A 146 2.63 8.22 -12.41
CA ALA A 146 2.43 9.65 -12.24
C ALA A 146 1.23 9.95 -11.36
N GLY A 147 1.25 11.09 -10.73
CA GLY A 147 0.13 11.59 -9.98
C GLY A 147 0.06 13.10 -9.97
N VAL A 148 -1.07 13.57 -9.54
CA VAL A 148 -1.36 14.98 -9.38
C VAL A 148 -2.13 15.19 -8.09
N GLN A 149 -1.84 16.28 -7.40
CA GLN A 149 -2.67 16.76 -6.30
C GLN A 149 -2.89 18.26 -6.40
N ARG A 150 -3.99 18.70 -5.84
CA ARG A 150 -4.33 20.11 -5.73
C ARG A 150 -4.80 20.44 -4.33
N ARG A 151 -4.26 21.51 -3.77
CA ARG A 151 -4.65 22.08 -2.47
C ARG A 151 -5.64 23.23 -2.66
N PHE A 152 -6.66 23.26 -1.81
CA PHE A 152 -7.74 24.26 -1.86
C PHE A 152 -7.97 24.88 -0.48
N LYS A 153 -8.51 26.09 -0.45
CA LYS A 153 -8.91 26.80 0.76
C LYS A 153 -7.81 26.80 1.83
N ASP A 154 -6.68 27.39 1.49
CA ASP A 154 -5.52 27.52 2.40
C ASP A 154 -5.07 26.16 3.00
N ASP A 155 -4.93 25.17 2.12
CA ASP A 155 -4.52 23.80 2.42
C ASP A 155 -5.51 22.96 3.26
N LYS A 156 -6.74 23.45 3.49
CA LYS A 156 -7.77 22.71 4.23
C LYS A 156 -8.21 21.44 3.52
N TYR A 157 -8.25 21.44 2.20
CA TYR A 157 -8.61 20.29 1.38
C TYR A 157 -7.52 19.99 0.36
N THR A 158 -7.23 18.71 0.16
CA THR A 158 -6.32 18.24 -0.90
C THR A 158 -6.99 17.13 -1.67
N ALA A 159 -7.27 17.34 -2.95
CA ALA A 159 -7.66 16.28 -3.86
C ALA A 159 -6.42 15.73 -4.54
N PHE A 160 -6.36 14.40 -4.73
CA PHE A 160 -5.25 13.76 -5.43
C PHE A 160 -5.73 12.59 -6.29
N GLY A 161 -4.96 12.33 -7.34
CA GLY A 161 -5.11 11.16 -8.19
C GLY A 161 -3.76 10.66 -8.64
N GLN A 162 -3.62 9.34 -8.77
CA GLN A 162 -2.40 8.72 -9.29
C GLN A 162 -2.70 7.48 -10.11
N THR A 163 -1.82 7.21 -11.06
CA THR A 163 -1.77 5.98 -11.84
C THR A 163 -0.41 5.34 -11.65
N MET A 164 -0.37 4.05 -11.30
CA MET A 164 0.87 3.27 -11.20
C MET A 164 0.77 2.01 -12.04
N VAL A 165 1.83 1.71 -12.76
CA VAL A 165 2.03 0.44 -13.48
C VAL A 165 2.95 -0.42 -12.65
N HIS A 166 2.60 -1.69 -12.48
CA HIS A 166 3.38 -2.68 -11.75
C HIS A 166 3.93 -3.70 -12.74
N SER A 167 5.20 -4.07 -12.59
CA SER A 167 5.88 -5.03 -13.47
C SER A 167 6.83 -5.92 -12.68
N GLY A 168 6.85 -7.22 -12.99
CA GLY A 168 7.67 -8.24 -12.32
C GLY A 168 6.83 -9.27 -11.59
N GLY A 169 7.04 -9.47 -10.30
CA GLY A 169 6.26 -10.42 -9.49
C GLY A 169 4.77 -10.09 -9.36
N ARG A 170 4.42 -8.84 -9.65
CA ARG A 170 3.05 -8.34 -9.78
C ARG A 170 2.96 -7.54 -11.06
N ASN A 171 1.96 -7.85 -11.92
CA ASN A 171 1.71 -7.12 -13.15
C ASN A 171 0.33 -6.49 -13.11
N GLY A 172 0.20 -5.25 -13.58
CA GLY A 172 -1.08 -4.56 -13.63
C GLY A 172 -0.96 -3.06 -13.55
N VAL A 173 -2.12 -2.41 -13.55
CA VAL A 173 -2.26 -0.95 -13.40
C VAL A 173 -3.15 -0.69 -12.21
N SER A 174 -2.77 0.28 -11.39
CA SER A 174 -3.59 0.79 -10.29
C SER A 174 -3.92 2.26 -10.48
N LEU A 175 -5.17 2.60 -10.21
CA LEU A 175 -5.68 3.96 -10.18
C LEU A 175 -6.11 4.26 -8.74
N THR A 176 -5.66 5.39 -8.21
CA THR A 176 -6.04 5.83 -6.86
C THR A 176 -6.50 7.27 -6.91
N PHE A 177 -7.65 7.53 -6.34
CA PHE A 177 -8.20 8.87 -6.15
C PHE A 177 -8.55 9.07 -4.69
N GLY A 178 -8.37 10.27 -4.20
CA GLY A 178 -8.73 10.57 -2.83
C GLY A 178 -8.89 12.05 -2.54
N LEU A 179 -9.58 12.30 -1.44
CA LEU A 179 -9.73 13.62 -0.84
C LEU A 179 -9.20 13.56 0.59
N ARG A 180 -8.33 14.50 0.93
CA ARG A 180 -7.82 14.69 2.28
C ARG A 180 -8.41 15.96 2.87
N TRP A 181 -8.88 15.88 4.08
CA TRP A 181 -9.41 16.99 4.82
C TRP A 181 -8.63 17.20 6.12
N LYS A 182 -8.15 18.41 6.34
CA LYS A 182 -7.50 18.83 7.59
C LYS A 182 -8.59 19.11 8.64
N VAL A 183 -8.60 18.35 9.71
CA VAL A 183 -9.51 18.52 10.85
C VAL A 183 -8.70 19.06 12.01
N GLY A 184 -9.04 20.22 12.53
CA GLY A 184 -8.34 20.90 13.63
C GLY A 184 -7.97 22.33 13.29
N LYS A 185 -7.81 23.15 14.33
CA LYS A 185 -7.23 24.51 14.23
C LYS A 185 -5.72 24.39 14.38
N GLU A 186 -4.97 25.15 13.60
CA GLU A 186 -3.56 25.47 13.90
C GLU A 186 -3.49 26.32 15.17
#